data_5203596d7395a85cac855e1d2cc6da03
#
_entry.id   5203596d7395a85cac855e1d2cc6da03
#
_cell.length_a   1.000
_cell.length_b   1.000
_cell.length_c   1.000
_cell.angle_alpha   90.00
_cell.angle_beta   90.00
_cell.angle_gamma   90.00
#
_symmetry.space_group_name_H-M   'P 1'
#
loop_
_entity.id
_entity.type
_entity.pdbx_description
1 polymer ?
#
loop_
_entity_poly.entity_id
_entity_poly.type
_entity_poly.pdbx_seq_one_letter_code
_entity_poly.pdbx_strand_id
1 'polypeptide(L)'
;MAAASIALLTASFASACSSDNGGNALDQNLTGRGPITYVEGKDVTETGVVKQLIERWNAAHPNEQVTFKEQSADGTQQHDDLAEHFRAKQDGYDVVALDVPWTAEFAAKGWVQPLEGSFAIDTAPLLAPTVASATYNGKLYAAPKNTNGGLLYYRKDLVPNPPRTWTEMLGQCQIARDNNIGCYAGQLAPYEGLTVNTSEVINAFGGSFVGADGKTPTVNSPESKAGLKVLVDAYKNGDIPKEAITFKEGESASAFESGKLLFLRNWPYLYAQANADTSSVKDKFGVAPLPGNTGIGASTLGGYNAAISAFSKNKATAADFVRYLISEEAQQIVASGALPSVRASLYDDPALIAKMPYLPALKESIASAVPRPVTPFYPAVSKAIQDNAYAALNGTKSVDDAVAGMQKGIETAGS
;
A
#
# COMPACT_ATOMS: atom_id res chain seq x y z
N MET A 1 18.45 21.51 -90.19
CA MET A 1 19.13 22.07 -89.02
C MET A 1 18.10 22.22 -87.90
N ALA A 2 18.03 21.27 -87.01
CA ALA A 2 17.04 21.24 -85.94
C ALA A 2 17.75 21.68 -84.62
N ALA A 3 17.25 22.73 -83.99
CA ALA A 3 17.71 23.16 -82.69
C ALA A 3 16.83 22.55 -81.58
N ALA A 4 17.43 21.75 -80.73
CA ALA A 4 16.76 21.15 -79.56
C ALA A 4 16.90 22.12 -78.37
N SER A 5 15.76 22.51 -77.80
CA SER A 5 15.68 23.27 -76.56
C SER A 5 15.60 22.34 -75.37
N ILE A 6 16.58 22.44 -74.48
CA ILE A 6 16.60 21.70 -73.20
C ILE A 6 15.93 22.58 -72.15
N ALA A 7 14.82 22.08 -71.57
CA ALA A 7 14.18 22.68 -70.40
C ALA A 7 14.78 22.13 -69.10
N LEU A 8 15.40 22.97 -68.31
CA LEU A 8 15.86 22.68 -66.96
C LEU A 8 14.64 22.68 -65.97
N LEU A 9 14.33 21.54 -65.40
CA LEU A 9 13.45 21.45 -64.18
C LEU A 9 14.31 21.63 -62.94
N THR A 10 14.12 22.71 -62.24
CA THR A 10 14.67 22.91 -60.89
C THR A 10 13.76 22.26 -59.88
N ALA A 11 14.18 21.15 -59.29
CA ALA A 11 13.51 20.50 -58.18
C ALA A 11 13.96 21.20 -56.86
N SER A 12 13.02 21.91 -56.24
CA SER A 12 13.21 22.47 -54.90
C SER A 12 13.06 21.37 -53.85
N PHE A 13 14.15 20.97 -53.24
CA PHE A 13 14.11 20.12 -52.02
C PHE A 13 13.72 20.98 -50.83
N ALA A 14 12.50 20.84 -50.32
CA ALA A 14 12.11 21.33 -49.02
C ALA A 14 12.66 20.35 -47.96
N SER A 15 13.74 20.75 -47.27
CA SER A 15 14.21 20.04 -46.11
C SER A 15 13.22 20.23 -44.97
N ALA A 16 12.37 19.24 -44.71
CA ALA A 16 11.62 19.16 -43.47
C ALA A 16 12.57 18.68 -42.37
N CYS A 17 13.04 19.59 -41.53
CA CYS A 17 13.63 19.22 -40.25
C CYS A 17 12.50 18.71 -39.35
N SER A 18 12.34 17.38 -39.27
CA SER A 18 11.61 16.78 -38.18
C SER A 18 12.54 16.72 -36.98
N SER A 19 12.30 17.60 -36.00
CA SER A 19 12.83 17.44 -34.66
C SER A 19 12.15 16.21 -34.06
N ASP A 20 12.86 15.09 -34.03
CA ASP A 20 12.50 13.92 -33.20
C ASP A 20 12.60 14.34 -31.74
N ASN A 21 11.51 14.88 -31.19
CA ASN A 21 11.24 14.84 -29.77
C ASN A 21 10.78 13.41 -29.46
N GLY A 22 11.68 12.55 -29.00
CA GLY A 22 11.40 11.23 -28.44
C GLY A 22 10.61 11.32 -27.13
N GLY A 23 9.42 11.91 -27.16
CA GLY A 23 8.39 11.77 -26.14
C GLY A 23 7.53 10.57 -26.52
N ASN A 24 7.44 9.58 -25.65
CA ASN A 24 6.47 8.48 -25.76
C ASN A 24 5.10 9.08 -26.09
N ALA A 25 4.64 8.91 -27.31
CA ALA A 25 3.27 9.23 -27.69
C ALA A 25 2.39 8.18 -27.02
N LEU A 26 1.91 8.48 -25.81
CA LEU A 26 0.81 7.77 -25.19
C LEU A 26 -0.39 7.86 -26.15
N ASP A 27 -1.01 6.72 -26.43
CA ASP A 27 -2.17 6.65 -27.31
C ASP A 27 -3.22 7.71 -26.90
N GLN A 28 -3.49 8.66 -27.80
CA GLN A 28 -4.23 9.89 -27.52
C GLN A 28 -5.75 9.69 -27.46
N ASN A 29 -6.25 8.44 -27.38
CA ASN A 29 -7.70 8.22 -27.23
C ASN A 29 -8.16 8.52 -25.80
N LEU A 30 -8.23 9.81 -25.47
CA LEU A 30 -8.64 10.29 -24.16
C LEU A 30 -10.17 10.28 -23.98
N THR A 31 -10.95 10.02 -25.03
CA THR A 31 -12.42 10.13 -25.06
C THR A 31 -13.14 8.80 -25.19
N GLY A 32 -12.40 7.69 -25.31
CA GLY A 32 -12.99 6.36 -25.47
C GLY A 32 -13.89 5.99 -24.31
N ARG A 33 -15.08 5.44 -24.64
CA ARG A 33 -16.11 4.96 -23.71
C ARG A 33 -16.52 3.54 -24.06
N GLY A 34 -16.94 2.78 -23.06
CA GLY A 34 -17.39 1.40 -23.18
C GLY A 34 -17.08 0.59 -21.94
N PRO A 35 -17.30 -0.73 -21.97
CA PRO A 35 -16.96 -1.61 -20.85
C PRO A 35 -15.46 -1.56 -20.51
N ILE A 36 -15.16 -1.68 -19.22
CA ILE A 36 -13.79 -1.64 -18.68
C ILE A 36 -13.52 -2.82 -17.77
N THR A 37 -12.25 -3.14 -17.58
CA THR A 37 -11.77 -4.12 -16.58
C THR A 37 -11.11 -3.39 -15.44
N TYR A 38 -11.57 -3.66 -14.22
CA TYR A 38 -10.94 -3.23 -12.97
C TYR A 38 -10.16 -4.39 -12.36
N VAL A 39 -8.89 -4.16 -12.03
CA VAL A 39 -7.97 -5.16 -11.48
C VAL A 39 -7.55 -4.77 -10.08
N GLU A 40 -7.75 -5.66 -9.12
CA GLU A 40 -7.36 -5.46 -7.73
C GLU A 40 -6.99 -6.79 -7.07
N GLY A 41 -6.27 -6.75 -5.97
CA GLY A 41 -5.99 -7.89 -5.12
C GLY A 41 -7.27 -8.54 -4.59
N LYS A 42 -7.12 -9.71 -3.99
CA LYS A 42 -8.25 -10.46 -3.42
C LYS A 42 -9.03 -9.60 -2.43
N ASP A 43 -10.34 -9.53 -2.62
CA ASP A 43 -11.23 -8.89 -1.65
C ASP A 43 -11.30 -9.75 -0.37
N VAL A 44 -10.61 -9.28 0.67
CA VAL A 44 -10.57 -9.97 1.98
C VAL A 44 -11.65 -9.47 2.94
N THR A 45 -12.55 -8.59 2.50
CA THR A 45 -13.66 -8.09 3.31
C THR A 45 -14.78 -9.12 3.37
N GLU A 46 -15.40 -9.29 4.53
CA GLU A 46 -16.53 -10.22 4.70
C GLU A 46 -17.74 -9.86 3.83
N THR A 47 -17.90 -8.57 3.54
CA THR A 47 -19.07 -8.06 2.82
C THR A 47 -18.88 -7.99 1.31
N GLY A 48 -17.68 -8.29 0.78
CA GLY A 48 -17.38 -8.19 -0.64
C GLY A 48 -17.47 -6.75 -1.14
N VAL A 49 -16.73 -5.83 -0.53
CA VAL A 49 -16.78 -4.38 -0.82
C VAL A 49 -16.53 -4.07 -2.29
N VAL A 50 -15.53 -4.70 -2.90
CA VAL A 50 -15.20 -4.46 -4.31
C VAL A 50 -16.35 -4.87 -5.21
N LYS A 51 -16.98 -6.00 -4.93
CA LYS A 51 -18.15 -6.48 -5.66
C LYS A 51 -19.32 -5.51 -5.52
N GLN A 52 -19.62 -5.04 -4.31
CA GLN A 52 -20.71 -4.07 -4.08
C GLN A 52 -20.49 -2.75 -4.86
N LEU A 53 -19.24 -2.23 -4.88
CA LEU A 53 -18.90 -1.04 -5.64
C LEU A 53 -19.15 -1.24 -7.14
N ILE A 54 -18.74 -2.38 -7.69
CA ILE A 54 -18.92 -2.71 -9.10
C ILE A 54 -20.40 -2.93 -9.46
N GLU A 55 -21.14 -3.66 -8.65
CA GLU A 55 -22.58 -3.88 -8.85
C GLU A 55 -23.34 -2.56 -8.84
N ARG A 56 -22.98 -1.64 -7.93
CA ARG A 56 -23.60 -0.31 -7.86
C ARG A 56 -23.31 0.53 -9.10
N TRP A 57 -22.04 0.54 -9.56
CA TRP A 57 -21.67 1.20 -10.81
C TRP A 57 -22.40 0.61 -11.99
N ASN A 58 -22.39 -0.71 -12.15
CA ASN A 58 -22.98 -1.42 -13.28
C ASN A 58 -24.48 -1.22 -13.40
N ALA A 59 -25.18 -1.12 -12.26
CA ALA A 59 -26.62 -0.82 -12.24
C ALA A 59 -26.93 0.59 -12.81
N ALA A 60 -26.04 1.56 -12.57
CA ALA A 60 -26.20 2.94 -13.03
C ALA A 60 -25.68 3.16 -14.47
N HIS A 61 -24.76 2.31 -14.97
CA HIS A 61 -24.02 2.50 -16.22
C HIS A 61 -24.10 1.26 -17.14
N PRO A 62 -25.28 0.92 -17.72
CA PRO A 62 -25.47 -0.33 -18.46
C PRO A 62 -24.59 -0.49 -19.70
N ASN A 63 -24.12 0.62 -20.31
CA ASN A 63 -23.24 0.62 -21.48
C ASN A 63 -21.75 0.73 -21.14
N GLU A 64 -21.41 0.93 -19.87
CA GLU A 64 -20.05 1.16 -19.38
C GLU A 64 -19.77 0.22 -18.18
N GLN A 65 -20.05 -1.07 -18.39
CA GLN A 65 -19.94 -2.10 -17.37
C GLN A 65 -18.48 -2.29 -16.94
N VAL A 66 -18.29 -2.51 -15.65
CA VAL A 66 -17.00 -2.85 -15.06
C VAL A 66 -16.97 -4.35 -14.80
N THR A 67 -15.95 -5.03 -15.36
CA THR A 67 -15.63 -6.42 -15.03
C THR A 67 -14.51 -6.45 -14.00
N PHE A 68 -14.69 -7.19 -12.92
CA PHE A 68 -13.65 -7.37 -11.91
C PHE A 68 -12.70 -8.49 -12.29
N LYS A 69 -11.40 -8.21 -12.24
CA LYS A 69 -10.34 -9.22 -12.30
C LYS A 69 -9.60 -9.24 -10.97
N GLU A 70 -9.88 -10.28 -10.20
CA GLU A 70 -9.24 -10.51 -8.90
C GLU A 70 -7.83 -11.07 -9.09
N GLN A 71 -6.86 -10.54 -8.33
CA GLN A 71 -5.48 -11.03 -8.26
C GLN A 71 -5.22 -11.79 -6.95
N SER A 72 -3.98 -12.23 -6.75
CA SER A 72 -3.51 -12.85 -5.52
C SER A 72 -3.75 -11.96 -4.28
N ALA A 73 -3.84 -12.58 -3.11
CA ALA A 73 -3.78 -11.86 -1.83
C ALA A 73 -2.36 -11.38 -1.47
N ASP A 74 -1.33 -11.90 -2.13
CA ASP A 74 0.08 -11.56 -1.89
C ASP A 74 0.47 -10.32 -2.71
N GLY A 75 0.87 -9.23 -2.02
CA GLY A 75 1.21 -7.96 -2.64
C GLY A 75 2.39 -8.04 -3.63
N THR A 76 3.39 -8.90 -3.37
CA THR A 76 4.50 -9.08 -4.30
C THR A 76 4.02 -9.72 -5.62
N GLN A 77 3.16 -10.73 -5.52
CA GLN A 77 2.57 -11.37 -6.72
C GLN A 77 1.65 -10.41 -7.48
N GLN A 78 0.89 -9.56 -6.78
CA GLN A 78 0.08 -8.52 -7.43
C GLN A 78 0.96 -7.55 -8.24
N HIS A 79 2.06 -7.06 -7.63
CA HIS A 79 3.00 -6.17 -8.32
C HIS A 79 3.56 -6.81 -9.58
N ASP A 80 4.05 -8.04 -9.47
CA ASP A 80 4.71 -8.74 -10.57
C ASP A 80 3.76 -8.98 -11.75
N ASP A 81 2.50 -9.39 -11.47
CA ASP A 81 1.45 -9.59 -12.48
C ASP A 81 1.12 -8.27 -13.20
N LEU A 82 0.94 -7.17 -12.46
CA LEU A 82 0.69 -5.86 -13.05
C LEU A 82 1.90 -5.39 -13.88
N ALA A 83 3.12 -5.51 -13.34
CA ALA A 83 4.34 -5.08 -14.03
C ALA A 83 4.60 -5.88 -15.31
N GLU A 84 4.31 -7.19 -15.32
CA GLU A 84 4.41 -8.02 -16.53
C GLU A 84 3.41 -7.57 -17.60
N HIS A 85 2.14 -7.40 -17.22
CA HIS A 85 1.07 -6.94 -18.11
C HIS A 85 1.41 -5.58 -18.75
N PHE A 86 1.81 -4.60 -17.93
CA PHE A 86 2.14 -3.25 -18.40
C PHE A 86 3.44 -3.20 -19.24
N ARG A 87 4.44 -4.03 -18.92
CA ARG A 87 5.66 -4.17 -19.72
C ARG A 87 5.37 -4.70 -21.11
N ALA A 88 4.41 -5.61 -21.22
CA ALA A 88 3.94 -6.15 -22.51
C ALA A 88 3.02 -5.16 -23.25
N LYS A 89 2.70 -4.00 -22.68
CA LYS A 89 1.79 -2.97 -23.24
C LYS A 89 0.45 -3.54 -23.67
N GLN A 90 -0.04 -4.53 -22.93
CA GLN A 90 -1.32 -5.16 -23.21
C GLN A 90 -2.47 -4.24 -22.82
N ASP A 91 -3.50 -4.19 -23.67
CA ASP A 91 -4.82 -3.70 -23.30
C ASP A 91 -5.56 -4.74 -22.42
N GLY A 92 -6.70 -4.39 -21.87
CA GLY A 92 -7.52 -5.31 -21.07
C GLY A 92 -7.40 -5.10 -19.56
N TYR A 93 -6.49 -4.22 -19.09
CA TYR A 93 -6.50 -3.63 -17.75
C TYR A 93 -6.77 -2.14 -17.91
N ASP A 94 -7.95 -1.67 -17.56
CA ASP A 94 -8.34 -0.27 -17.76
C ASP A 94 -8.12 0.56 -16.50
N VAL A 95 -8.53 0.03 -15.35
CA VAL A 95 -8.27 0.61 -14.02
C VAL A 95 -7.60 -0.44 -13.17
N VAL A 96 -6.53 -0.07 -12.49
CA VAL A 96 -5.78 -0.96 -11.62
C VAL A 96 -5.64 -0.38 -10.23
N ALA A 97 -5.78 -1.22 -9.20
CA ALA A 97 -5.46 -0.85 -7.83
C ALA A 97 -3.96 -1.05 -7.59
N LEU A 98 -3.25 0.04 -7.38
CA LEU A 98 -1.84 0.05 -7.03
C LEU A 98 -1.70 0.16 -5.51
N ASP A 99 -0.93 -0.72 -4.87
CA ASP A 99 -0.48 -0.45 -3.50
C ASP A 99 0.26 0.90 -3.49
N VAL A 100 0.04 1.67 -2.45
CA VAL A 100 0.51 3.07 -2.35
C VAL A 100 1.96 3.31 -2.78
N PRO A 101 2.96 2.43 -2.53
CA PRO A 101 4.34 2.65 -2.96
C PRO A 101 4.58 2.42 -4.45
N TRP A 102 3.65 1.78 -5.19
CA TRP A 102 3.87 1.46 -6.60
C TRP A 102 3.54 2.61 -7.55
N THR A 103 2.78 3.60 -7.10
CA THR A 103 2.34 4.72 -7.95
C THR A 103 3.53 5.41 -8.62
N ALA A 104 4.63 5.67 -7.90
CA ALA A 104 5.81 6.32 -8.45
C ALA A 104 6.49 5.50 -9.56
N GLU A 105 6.59 4.18 -9.41
CA GLU A 105 7.14 3.30 -10.43
C GLU A 105 6.28 3.29 -11.69
N PHE A 106 4.97 3.07 -11.52
CA PHE A 106 4.05 2.98 -12.66
C PHE A 106 3.94 4.31 -13.42
N ALA A 107 3.98 5.43 -12.70
CA ALA A 107 4.04 6.76 -13.28
C ALA A 107 5.36 7.02 -14.03
N ALA A 108 6.50 6.69 -13.44
CA ALA A 108 7.82 6.88 -14.04
C ALA A 108 8.01 6.06 -15.33
N LYS A 109 7.41 4.86 -15.38
CA LYS A 109 7.42 3.98 -16.56
C LYS A 109 6.39 4.36 -17.62
N GLY A 110 5.55 5.38 -17.36
CA GLY A 110 4.48 5.79 -18.28
C GLY A 110 3.39 4.74 -18.45
N TRP A 111 3.17 3.89 -17.46
CA TRP A 111 2.17 2.84 -17.49
C TRP A 111 0.77 3.31 -17.09
N VAL A 112 0.70 4.41 -16.36
CA VAL A 112 -0.56 4.99 -15.89
C VAL A 112 -0.70 6.45 -16.33
N GLN A 113 -1.94 6.87 -16.52
CA GLN A 113 -2.32 8.17 -17.01
C GLN A 113 -2.27 9.21 -15.88
N PRO A 114 -1.66 10.40 -16.07
CA PRO A 114 -1.81 11.48 -15.10
C PRO A 114 -3.26 11.95 -15.02
N LEU A 115 -3.73 12.24 -13.80
CA LEU A 115 -5.09 12.72 -13.55
C LEU A 115 -5.16 14.25 -13.69
N GLU A 116 -4.98 14.72 -14.91
CA GLU A 116 -5.00 16.15 -15.30
C GLU A 116 -6.07 16.42 -16.36
N GLY A 117 -6.47 17.66 -16.53
CA GLY A 117 -7.44 18.06 -17.56
C GLY A 117 -8.78 17.35 -17.41
N SER A 118 -9.23 16.62 -18.43
CA SER A 118 -10.47 15.85 -18.40
C SER A 118 -10.48 14.69 -17.40
N PHE A 119 -9.33 14.27 -16.91
CA PHE A 119 -9.19 13.21 -15.89
C PHE A 119 -9.01 13.75 -14.48
N ALA A 120 -8.94 15.05 -14.28
CA ALA A 120 -8.78 15.66 -12.96
C ALA A 120 -9.84 15.18 -11.97
N ILE A 121 -9.44 15.00 -10.71
CA ILE A 121 -10.32 14.64 -9.59
C ILE A 121 -10.23 15.72 -8.51
N ASP A 122 -11.29 15.84 -7.71
CA ASP A 122 -11.30 16.68 -6.51
C ASP A 122 -10.66 15.92 -5.34
N THR A 123 -9.52 16.40 -4.87
CA THR A 123 -8.78 15.83 -3.73
C THR A 123 -9.06 16.53 -2.40
N ALA A 124 -9.80 17.66 -2.40
CA ALA A 124 -10.04 18.44 -1.19
C ALA A 124 -10.71 17.64 -0.02
N PRO A 125 -11.66 16.71 -0.27
CA PRO A 125 -12.25 15.91 0.81
C PRO A 125 -11.39 14.73 1.25
N LEU A 126 -10.27 14.46 0.60
CA LEU A 126 -9.45 13.28 0.83
C LEU A 126 -8.36 13.53 1.89
N LEU A 127 -7.93 12.47 2.56
CA LEU A 127 -6.83 12.52 3.52
C LEU A 127 -5.52 12.89 2.81
N ALA A 128 -4.85 13.95 3.24
CA ALA A 128 -3.64 14.46 2.61
C ALA A 128 -2.50 13.42 2.44
N PRO A 129 -2.22 12.51 3.41
CA PRO A 129 -1.21 11.46 3.24
C PRO A 129 -1.54 10.50 2.08
N THR A 130 -2.83 10.21 1.84
CA THR A 130 -3.24 9.32 0.74
C THR A 130 -3.06 10.00 -0.62
N VAL A 131 -3.37 11.30 -0.72
CA VAL A 131 -3.14 12.11 -1.93
C VAL A 131 -1.63 12.18 -2.24
N ALA A 132 -0.80 12.37 -1.22
CA ALA A 132 0.65 12.37 -1.37
C ALA A 132 1.18 11.04 -1.93
N SER A 133 0.63 9.89 -1.49
CA SER A 133 1.02 8.56 -2.01
C SER A 133 0.64 8.32 -3.48
N ALA A 134 -0.35 9.05 -3.97
CA ALA A 134 -0.83 8.98 -5.35
C ALA A 134 -0.16 10.01 -6.29
N THR A 135 0.77 10.81 -5.74
CA THR A 135 1.45 11.91 -6.43
C THR A 135 2.91 11.55 -6.71
N TYR A 136 3.35 11.77 -7.95
CA TYR A 136 4.75 11.61 -8.36
C TYR A 136 5.21 12.81 -9.18
N ASN A 137 6.40 13.37 -8.87
CA ASN A 137 6.95 14.57 -9.51
C ASN A 137 5.93 15.74 -9.61
N GLY A 138 5.15 15.96 -8.54
CA GLY A 138 4.16 17.04 -8.46
C GLY A 138 2.87 16.82 -9.25
N LYS A 139 2.68 15.65 -9.87
CA LYS A 139 1.46 15.28 -10.61
C LYS A 139 0.75 14.11 -9.94
N LEU A 140 -0.58 14.16 -9.93
CA LEU A 140 -1.42 13.07 -9.46
C LEU A 140 -1.57 12.02 -10.57
N TYR A 141 -1.27 10.75 -10.26
CA TYR A 141 -1.35 9.63 -11.21
C TYR A 141 -2.41 8.58 -10.85
N ALA A 142 -2.96 8.67 -9.67
CA ALA A 142 -4.02 7.77 -9.23
C ALA A 142 -4.94 8.46 -8.23
N ALA A 143 -6.13 7.94 -8.04
CA ALA A 143 -7.04 8.37 -6.98
C ALA A 143 -6.90 7.44 -5.77
N PRO A 144 -6.65 7.96 -4.57
CA PRO A 144 -6.69 7.12 -3.37
C PRO A 144 -8.05 6.45 -3.22
N LYS A 145 -8.10 5.12 -3.22
CA LYS A 145 -9.37 4.36 -3.16
C LYS A 145 -9.74 3.96 -1.74
N ASN A 146 -8.78 3.46 -1.00
CA ASN A 146 -8.87 3.18 0.43
C ASN A 146 -7.51 3.42 1.08
N THR A 147 -7.49 3.59 2.38
CA THR A 147 -6.25 3.71 3.14
C THR A 147 -6.15 2.60 4.17
N ASN A 148 -4.98 2.45 4.77
CA ASN A 148 -4.77 1.57 5.91
C ASN A 148 -3.71 2.16 6.84
N GLY A 149 -3.88 1.86 8.14
CA GLY A 149 -2.85 2.04 9.16
C GLY A 149 -2.68 0.74 9.91
N GLY A 150 -1.46 0.36 10.22
CA GLY A 150 -1.19 -0.78 11.11
C GLY A 150 -1.78 -0.53 12.48
N LEU A 151 -2.40 -1.55 13.08
CA LEU A 151 -3.05 -1.49 14.38
C LEU A 151 -2.48 -2.59 15.28
N LEU A 152 -2.43 -2.30 16.57
CA LEU A 152 -2.15 -3.30 17.60
C LEU A 152 -3.47 -3.89 18.08
N TYR A 153 -3.68 -5.17 17.80
CA TYR A 153 -4.72 -5.99 18.39
C TYR A 153 -4.19 -6.58 19.70
N TYR A 154 -4.97 -6.51 20.78
CA TYR A 154 -4.55 -6.99 22.08
C TYR A 154 -5.66 -7.70 22.84
N ARG A 155 -5.33 -8.68 23.64
CA ARG A 155 -6.25 -9.41 24.51
C ARG A 155 -6.66 -8.54 25.71
N LYS A 156 -7.77 -7.77 25.55
CA LYS A 156 -8.26 -6.86 26.61
C LYS A 156 -8.74 -7.56 27.88
N ASP A 157 -9.06 -8.84 27.75
CA ASP A 157 -9.39 -9.70 28.89
C ASP A 157 -8.17 -10.10 29.74
N LEU A 158 -6.96 -9.99 29.18
CA LEU A 158 -5.69 -10.26 29.86
C LEU A 158 -4.93 -8.97 30.17
N VAL A 159 -5.04 -7.98 29.31
CA VAL A 159 -4.35 -6.68 29.37
C VAL A 159 -5.40 -5.58 29.31
N PRO A 160 -5.80 -4.99 30.43
CA PRO A 160 -6.89 -3.97 30.45
C PRO A 160 -6.51 -2.65 29.75
N ASN A 161 -5.21 -2.31 29.71
CA ASN A 161 -4.72 -1.10 29.07
C ASN A 161 -3.69 -1.46 27.98
N PRO A 162 -3.91 -1.05 26.71
CA PRO A 162 -2.95 -1.34 25.63
C PRO A 162 -1.61 -0.63 25.87
N PRO A 163 -0.48 -1.27 25.54
CA PRO A 163 0.83 -0.65 25.63
C PRO A 163 0.95 0.47 24.59
N ARG A 164 1.63 1.55 24.95
CA ARG A 164 1.95 2.66 24.06
C ARG A 164 3.40 2.62 23.55
N THR A 165 4.25 1.86 24.26
CA THR A 165 5.67 1.70 23.89
C THR A 165 6.05 0.24 23.76
N TRP A 166 7.12 -0.03 22.99
CA TRP A 166 7.72 -1.36 22.91
C TRP A 166 8.16 -1.87 24.27
N THR A 167 8.69 -0.99 25.13
CA THR A 167 9.09 -1.35 26.50
C THR A 167 7.90 -1.81 27.34
N GLU A 168 6.78 -1.09 27.27
CA GLU A 168 5.55 -1.49 27.96
C GLU A 168 5.02 -2.82 27.41
N MET A 169 4.99 -3.00 26.07
CA MET A 169 4.50 -4.22 25.45
C MET A 169 5.33 -5.44 25.87
N LEU A 170 6.64 -5.35 25.75
CA LEU A 170 7.54 -6.45 26.12
C LEU A 170 7.53 -6.72 27.63
N GLY A 171 7.32 -5.67 28.46
CA GLY A 171 7.13 -5.81 29.90
C GLY A 171 5.89 -6.63 30.29
N GLN A 172 4.90 -6.73 29.41
CA GLN A 172 3.67 -7.51 29.62
C GLN A 172 3.81 -8.97 29.10
N CYS A 173 4.90 -9.35 28.45
CA CYS A 173 5.09 -10.69 27.92
C CYS A 173 5.07 -11.82 28.99
N GLN A 174 5.25 -11.48 30.26
CA GLN A 174 5.04 -12.47 31.33
C GLN A 174 3.59 -12.97 31.38
N ILE A 175 2.60 -12.11 31.08
CA ILE A 175 1.20 -12.52 31.00
C ILE A 175 0.99 -13.56 29.92
N ALA A 176 1.66 -13.41 28.78
CA ALA A 176 1.60 -14.40 27.69
C ALA A 176 2.19 -15.75 28.13
N ARG A 177 3.34 -15.74 28.80
CA ARG A 177 3.99 -16.96 29.34
C ARG A 177 3.09 -17.68 30.35
N ASP A 178 2.48 -16.92 31.27
CA ASP A 178 1.58 -17.48 32.29
C ASP A 178 0.29 -18.10 31.69
N ASN A 179 -0.10 -17.65 30.50
CA ASN A 179 -1.25 -18.19 29.76
C ASN A 179 -0.85 -19.17 28.66
N ASN A 180 0.45 -19.53 28.52
CA ASN A 180 0.99 -20.41 27.50
C ASN A 180 0.65 -20.00 26.06
N ILE A 181 0.76 -18.70 25.76
CA ILE A 181 0.55 -18.09 24.43
C ILE A 181 1.75 -17.25 24.04
N GLY A 182 1.89 -16.90 22.74
CA GLY A 182 2.90 -15.97 22.26
C GLY A 182 2.61 -14.53 22.70
N CYS A 183 3.67 -13.75 22.95
CA CYS A 183 3.46 -12.37 23.39
C CYS A 183 3.09 -11.45 22.23
N TYR A 184 3.91 -11.38 21.20
CA TYR A 184 3.67 -10.49 20.05
C TYR A 184 3.92 -11.22 18.74
N ALA A 185 3.17 -10.88 17.70
CA ALA A 185 3.48 -11.26 16.33
C ALA A 185 3.14 -10.14 15.34
N GLY A 186 3.72 -10.24 14.16
CA GLY A 186 3.45 -9.45 12.97
C GLY A 186 3.68 -10.31 11.74
N GLN A 187 3.85 -9.69 10.57
CA GLN A 187 4.11 -10.34 9.30
C GLN A 187 5.62 -10.38 9.05
N LEU A 188 6.28 -11.49 9.40
CA LEU A 188 7.75 -11.62 9.37
C LEU A 188 8.27 -12.55 8.27
N ALA A 189 7.42 -13.13 7.42
CA ALA A 189 7.84 -13.86 6.22
C ALA A 189 8.54 -12.91 5.23
N PRO A 190 9.48 -13.41 4.39
CA PRO A 190 10.26 -12.57 3.46
C PRO A 190 9.42 -12.15 2.23
N TYR A 191 8.53 -11.18 2.42
CA TYR A 191 7.67 -10.55 1.43
C TYR A 191 7.37 -9.11 1.86
N GLU A 192 6.48 -8.39 1.16
CA GLU A 192 6.18 -6.97 1.42
C GLU A 192 5.75 -6.68 2.88
N GLY A 193 5.05 -7.60 3.55
CA GLY A 193 4.69 -7.46 4.97
C GLY A 193 5.89 -7.31 5.89
N LEU A 194 7.03 -7.94 5.59
CA LEU A 194 8.25 -7.75 6.37
C LEU A 194 8.83 -6.34 6.15
N THR A 195 8.76 -5.79 4.94
CA THR A 195 9.12 -4.39 4.68
C THR A 195 8.28 -3.46 5.55
N VAL A 196 6.97 -3.69 5.60
CA VAL A 196 6.02 -2.90 6.42
C VAL A 196 6.40 -2.97 7.91
N ASN A 197 6.51 -4.18 8.48
CA ASN A 197 6.82 -4.35 9.90
C ASN A 197 8.20 -3.78 10.27
N THR A 198 9.19 -3.91 9.39
CA THR A 198 10.52 -3.31 9.56
C THR A 198 10.45 -1.78 9.51
N SER A 199 9.64 -1.23 8.60
CA SER A 199 9.44 0.22 8.49
C SER A 199 8.81 0.79 9.76
N GLU A 200 7.79 0.12 10.30
CA GLU A 200 7.10 0.54 11.52
C GLU A 200 8.05 0.64 12.71
N VAL A 201 8.88 -0.37 12.95
CA VAL A 201 9.82 -0.32 14.08
C VAL A 201 10.94 0.69 13.86
N ILE A 202 11.47 0.83 12.66
CA ILE A 202 12.51 1.83 12.35
C ILE A 202 11.96 3.25 12.52
N ASN A 203 10.81 3.55 11.92
CA ASN A 203 10.17 4.86 12.03
C ASN A 203 9.73 5.19 13.47
N ALA A 204 9.25 4.20 14.21
CA ALA A 204 8.87 4.36 15.63
C ALA A 204 10.03 4.78 16.52
N PHE A 205 11.27 4.49 16.13
CA PHE A 205 12.49 4.89 16.83
C PHE A 205 13.15 6.14 16.22
N GLY A 206 12.52 6.77 15.23
CA GLY A 206 13.00 8.01 14.58
C GLY A 206 13.93 7.78 13.39
N GLY A 207 14.13 6.53 12.98
CA GLY A 207 14.88 6.20 11.75
C GLY A 207 14.05 6.39 10.49
N SER A 208 14.70 6.34 9.32
CA SER A 208 14.06 6.45 8.01
C SER A 208 14.88 5.68 6.97
N PHE A 209 14.25 5.31 5.84
CA PHE A 209 14.95 4.60 4.75
C PHE A 209 15.56 5.55 3.74
N VAL A 210 14.87 6.64 3.44
CA VAL A 210 15.32 7.68 2.51
C VAL A 210 15.08 9.06 3.12
N GLY A 211 15.88 10.02 2.74
CA GLY A 211 15.74 11.42 3.14
C GLY A 211 14.48 12.07 2.57
N ALA A 212 14.27 13.33 2.92
CA ALA A 212 13.14 14.14 2.45
C ALA A 212 13.11 14.32 0.92
N ASP A 213 14.24 14.11 0.24
CA ASP A 213 14.37 14.12 -1.22
C ASP A 213 13.83 12.84 -1.90
N GLY A 214 13.42 11.82 -1.12
CA GLY A 214 12.95 10.52 -1.59
C GLY A 214 14.01 9.67 -2.31
N LYS A 215 15.30 10.04 -2.21
CA LYS A 215 16.41 9.41 -2.96
C LYS A 215 17.60 9.06 -2.09
N THR A 216 18.03 9.98 -1.24
CA THR A 216 19.23 9.79 -0.41
C THR A 216 18.96 8.72 0.66
N PRO A 217 19.65 7.59 0.64
CA PRO A 217 19.48 6.56 1.67
C PRO A 217 19.92 7.06 3.06
N THR A 218 19.09 6.84 4.07
CA THR A 218 19.32 7.31 5.45
C THR A 218 19.20 6.22 6.50
N VAL A 219 18.95 4.97 6.07
CA VAL A 219 18.62 3.88 7.00
C VAL A 219 19.79 3.47 7.90
N ASN A 220 21.04 3.74 7.52
CA ASN A 220 22.19 3.40 8.37
C ASN A 220 22.40 4.45 9.48
N SER A 221 21.44 4.59 10.36
CA SER A 221 21.45 5.50 11.50
C SER A 221 21.37 4.76 12.84
N PRO A 222 21.77 5.38 13.97
CA PRO A 222 21.57 4.81 15.30
C PRO A 222 20.12 4.49 15.62
N GLU A 223 19.20 5.34 15.19
CA GLU A 223 17.75 5.20 15.39
C GLU A 223 17.20 3.99 14.64
N SER A 224 17.59 3.81 13.39
CA SER A 224 17.19 2.64 12.58
C SER A 224 17.72 1.33 13.18
N LYS A 225 18.96 1.35 13.66
CA LYS A 225 19.56 0.20 14.36
C LYS A 225 18.81 -0.13 15.65
N ALA A 226 18.45 0.89 16.44
CA ALA A 226 17.66 0.70 17.66
C ALA A 226 16.27 0.10 17.35
N GLY A 227 15.58 0.60 16.32
CA GLY A 227 14.28 0.08 15.89
C GLY A 227 14.36 -1.38 15.41
N LEU A 228 15.29 -1.70 14.52
CA LEU A 228 15.45 -3.09 14.07
C LEU A 228 15.88 -4.02 15.22
N LYS A 229 16.72 -3.52 16.13
CA LYS A 229 17.20 -4.29 17.28
C LYS A 229 16.09 -4.75 18.20
N VAL A 230 15.10 -3.89 18.50
CA VAL A 230 14.00 -4.28 19.41
C VAL A 230 13.19 -5.43 18.81
N LEU A 231 12.94 -5.42 17.51
CA LEU A 231 12.23 -6.51 16.83
C LEU A 231 13.05 -7.82 16.84
N VAL A 232 14.34 -7.72 16.51
CA VAL A 232 15.26 -8.86 16.46
C VAL A 232 15.44 -9.47 17.87
N ASP A 233 15.61 -8.64 18.89
CA ASP A 233 15.77 -9.12 20.26
C ASP A 233 14.48 -9.79 20.77
N ALA A 234 13.30 -9.21 20.51
CA ALA A 234 12.02 -9.81 20.87
C ALA A 234 11.84 -11.20 20.22
N TYR A 235 12.25 -11.35 18.95
CA TYR A 235 12.23 -12.66 18.28
C TYR A 235 13.24 -13.64 18.90
N LYS A 236 14.48 -13.22 19.14
CA LYS A 236 15.53 -14.05 19.74
C LYS A 236 15.21 -14.50 21.17
N ASN A 237 14.59 -13.63 21.95
CA ASN A 237 14.21 -13.90 23.34
C ASN A 237 12.96 -14.78 23.48
N GLY A 238 12.23 -15.03 22.36
CA GLY A 238 11.01 -15.83 22.35
C GLY A 238 9.75 -15.04 22.75
N ASP A 239 9.84 -13.71 22.87
CA ASP A 239 8.65 -12.86 23.02
C ASP A 239 7.82 -12.82 21.72
N ILE A 240 8.46 -13.03 20.60
CA ILE A 240 7.83 -13.33 19.31
C ILE A 240 7.97 -14.83 19.06
N PRO A 241 6.87 -15.60 18.85
CA PRO A 241 6.92 -17.02 18.55
C PRO A 241 7.79 -17.33 17.33
N LYS A 242 8.53 -18.43 17.36
CA LYS A 242 9.45 -18.80 16.27
C LYS A 242 8.76 -18.99 14.94
N GLU A 243 7.53 -19.48 14.92
CA GLU A 243 6.71 -19.66 13.73
C GLU A 243 6.36 -18.32 13.04
N ALA A 244 6.39 -17.19 13.78
CA ALA A 244 6.07 -15.88 13.22
C ALA A 244 7.02 -15.47 12.06
N ILE A 245 8.22 -16.08 11.95
CA ILE A 245 9.14 -15.89 10.82
C ILE A 245 8.55 -16.33 9.48
N THR A 246 7.46 -17.10 9.49
CA THR A 246 6.74 -17.58 8.29
C THR A 246 5.38 -16.90 8.12
N PHE A 247 4.99 -16.02 9.05
CA PHE A 247 3.66 -15.42 9.02
C PHE A 247 3.56 -14.31 7.97
N LYS A 248 2.52 -14.42 7.18
CA LYS A 248 1.89 -13.35 6.42
C LYS A 248 0.62 -12.88 7.15
N GLU A 249 -0.22 -12.08 6.50
CA GLU A 249 -1.45 -11.57 7.11
C GLU A 249 -2.37 -12.70 7.61
N GLY A 250 -2.62 -13.71 6.77
CA GLY A 250 -3.55 -14.80 7.09
C GLY A 250 -3.10 -15.67 8.25
N GLU A 251 -1.83 -16.09 8.28
CA GLU A 251 -1.29 -16.92 9.35
C GLU A 251 -1.26 -16.17 10.68
N SER A 252 -0.88 -14.90 10.66
CA SER A 252 -0.86 -14.06 11.87
C SER A 252 -2.28 -13.78 12.40
N ALA A 253 -3.25 -13.54 11.50
CA ALA A 253 -4.66 -13.42 11.85
C ALA A 253 -5.18 -14.69 12.51
N SER A 254 -4.98 -15.85 11.90
CA SER A 254 -5.40 -17.16 12.41
C SER A 254 -4.79 -17.48 13.78
N ALA A 255 -3.52 -17.08 14.01
CA ALA A 255 -2.87 -17.25 15.31
C ALA A 255 -3.56 -16.41 16.39
N PHE A 256 -3.96 -15.18 16.09
CA PHE A 256 -4.67 -14.31 17.03
C PHE A 256 -6.10 -14.77 17.26
N GLU A 257 -6.86 -15.07 16.20
CA GLU A 257 -8.24 -15.55 16.25
C GLU A 257 -8.38 -16.85 17.06
N SER A 258 -7.37 -17.71 17.00
CA SER A 258 -7.33 -18.94 17.80
C SER A 258 -6.89 -18.70 19.27
N GLY A 259 -6.66 -17.46 19.68
CA GLY A 259 -6.28 -17.09 21.05
C GLY A 259 -4.82 -17.38 21.40
N LYS A 260 -3.95 -17.64 20.43
CA LYS A 260 -2.54 -18.02 20.63
C LYS A 260 -1.59 -16.84 20.80
N LEU A 261 -2.07 -15.60 20.73
CA LEU A 261 -1.28 -14.39 20.84
C LEU A 261 -1.87 -13.41 21.86
N LEU A 262 -1.03 -12.73 22.62
CA LEU A 262 -1.42 -11.63 23.49
C LEU A 262 -1.57 -10.34 22.70
N PHE A 263 -0.63 -10.06 21.80
CA PHE A 263 -0.58 -8.90 20.91
C PHE A 263 -0.35 -9.33 19.47
N LEU A 264 -1.00 -8.64 18.54
CA LEU A 264 -0.78 -8.81 17.10
C LEU A 264 -0.76 -7.47 16.40
N ARG A 265 0.26 -7.21 15.58
CA ARG A 265 0.19 -6.17 14.54
C ARG A 265 -0.58 -6.72 13.33
N ASN A 266 -1.64 -6.04 12.94
CA ASN A 266 -2.32 -6.36 11.67
C ASN A 266 -3.07 -5.13 11.12
N TRP A 267 -3.72 -5.30 9.97
CA TRP A 267 -4.53 -4.29 9.31
C TRP A 267 -5.96 -4.24 9.85
N PRO A 268 -6.72 -3.15 9.61
CA PRO A 268 -8.08 -2.96 10.13
C PRO A 268 -9.09 -4.06 9.77
N TYR A 269 -8.94 -4.72 8.62
CA TYR A 269 -9.84 -5.80 8.20
C TYR A 269 -9.96 -6.93 9.23
N LEU A 270 -8.89 -7.18 10.00
CA LEU A 270 -8.88 -8.21 11.03
C LEU A 270 -9.94 -7.99 12.11
N TYR A 271 -10.38 -6.73 12.32
CA TYR A 271 -11.39 -6.46 13.36
C TYR A 271 -12.67 -7.28 13.15
N ALA A 272 -13.18 -7.34 11.93
CA ALA A 272 -14.36 -8.12 11.59
C ALA A 272 -14.09 -9.63 11.79
N GLN A 273 -12.98 -10.13 11.28
CA GLN A 273 -12.60 -11.54 11.38
C GLN A 273 -12.39 -11.98 12.84
N ALA A 274 -11.67 -11.21 13.64
CA ALA A 274 -11.46 -11.49 15.06
C ALA A 274 -12.75 -11.41 15.90
N ASN A 275 -13.79 -10.72 15.39
CA ASN A 275 -15.08 -10.60 16.04
C ASN A 275 -16.14 -11.59 15.51
N ALA A 276 -15.79 -12.44 14.56
CA ALA A 276 -16.67 -13.49 14.01
C ALA A 276 -16.98 -14.57 15.06
N ASP A 277 -18.11 -15.24 14.91
CA ASP A 277 -18.55 -16.30 15.85
C ASP A 277 -17.57 -17.48 15.94
N THR A 278 -16.76 -17.70 14.92
CA THR A 278 -15.73 -18.74 14.87
C THR A 278 -14.44 -18.37 15.61
N SER A 279 -14.27 -17.09 15.99
CA SER A 279 -13.07 -16.59 16.65
C SER A 279 -13.09 -16.86 18.15
N SER A 280 -12.01 -17.43 18.68
CA SER A 280 -11.83 -17.68 20.13
C SER A 280 -11.62 -16.39 20.93
N VAL A 281 -11.28 -15.28 20.24
CA VAL A 281 -11.04 -13.96 20.86
C VAL A 281 -12.21 -13.00 20.67
N LYS A 282 -13.32 -13.44 20.11
CA LYS A 282 -14.53 -12.64 19.99
C LYS A 282 -14.86 -11.97 21.33
N ASP A 283 -15.15 -10.68 21.31
CA ASP A 283 -15.45 -9.83 22.49
C ASP A 283 -14.31 -9.72 23.53
N LYS A 284 -13.15 -10.40 23.33
CA LYS A 284 -12.02 -10.44 24.27
C LYS A 284 -10.83 -9.59 23.84
N PHE A 285 -10.91 -8.90 22.69
CA PHE A 285 -9.81 -8.08 22.19
C PHE A 285 -10.16 -6.61 22.15
N GLY A 286 -9.13 -5.79 22.12
CA GLY A 286 -9.19 -4.36 21.83
C GLY A 286 -8.23 -4.03 20.69
N VAL A 287 -8.33 -2.80 20.21
CA VAL A 287 -7.49 -2.25 19.13
C VAL A 287 -6.91 -0.91 19.59
N ALA A 288 -5.63 -0.69 19.32
CA ALA A 288 -4.90 0.52 19.64
C ALA A 288 -3.93 0.90 18.50
N PRO A 289 -3.40 2.13 18.47
CA PRO A 289 -2.24 2.45 17.65
C PRO A 289 -1.04 1.56 17.99
N LEU A 290 -0.10 1.43 17.05
CA LEU A 290 1.13 0.67 17.26
C LEU A 290 2.00 1.29 18.37
N PRO A 291 2.72 0.47 19.15
CA PRO A 291 3.64 0.98 20.17
C PRO A 291 4.89 1.59 19.53
N GLY A 292 5.36 2.70 20.09
CA GLY A 292 6.60 3.35 19.66
C GLY A 292 7.73 3.26 20.67
N ASN A 293 8.72 4.12 20.52
CA ASN A 293 9.84 4.22 21.47
C ASN A 293 9.45 4.95 22.75
N THR A 294 8.80 6.11 22.62
CA THR A 294 8.45 6.99 23.77
C THR A 294 6.95 7.29 23.88
N GLY A 295 6.11 6.65 23.07
CA GLY A 295 4.67 6.84 22.99
C GLY A 295 4.11 5.96 21.89
N ILE A 296 3.02 6.35 21.25
CA ILE A 296 2.53 5.65 20.06
C ILE A 296 3.55 5.72 18.92
N GLY A 297 3.68 4.62 18.22
CA GLY A 297 4.61 4.47 17.08
C GLY A 297 4.03 4.97 15.78
N ALA A 298 4.91 5.09 14.79
CA ALA A 298 4.51 5.35 13.42
C ALA A 298 3.92 4.08 12.81
N SER A 299 2.75 4.21 12.21
CA SER A 299 2.23 3.19 11.30
C SER A 299 2.82 3.38 9.91
N THR A 300 2.96 2.30 9.14
CA THR A 300 3.19 2.41 7.71
C THR A 300 1.86 2.72 7.00
N LEU A 301 1.85 3.77 6.16
CA LEU A 301 0.69 4.06 5.32
C LEU A 301 0.48 2.89 4.35
N GLY A 302 -0.68 2.30 4.41
CA GLY A 302 -1.15 1.28 3.48
C GLY A 302 -2.36 1.77 2.69
N GLY A 303 -2.97 0.85 1.94
CA GLY A 303 -4.11 1.13 1.08
C GLY A 303 -3.76 1.07 -0.39
N TYR A 304 -4.75 1.35 -1.24
CA TYR A 304 -4.61 1.25 -2.69
C TYR A 304 -5.05 2.54 -3.37
N ASN A 305 -4.35 2.85 -4.44
CA ASN A 305 -4.62 3.95 -5.34
C ASN A 305 -5.20 3.39 -6.66
N ALA A 306 -6.37 3.87 -7.11
CA ALA A 306 -6.96 3.49 -8.38
C ALA A 306 -6.34 4.31 -9.52
N ALA A 307 -5.62 3.66 -10.42
CA ALA A 307 -4.93 4.29 -11.53
C ALA A 307 -5.54 3.88 -12.87
N ILE A 308 -5.57 4.82 -13.82
CA ILE A 308 -6.02 4.58 -15.20
C ILE A 308 -4.85 4.08 -16.02
N SER A 309 -4.99 2.92 -16.67
CA SER A 309 -4.00 2.37 -17.59
C SER A 309 -3.73 3.33 -18.77
N ALA A 310 -2.45 3.58 -19.06
CA ALA A 310 -2.06 4.32 -20.26
C ALA A 310 -2.49 3.62 -21.55
N PHE A 311 -2.70 2.29 -21.50
CA PHE A 311 -3.06 1.44 -22.63
C PHE A 311 -4.56 1.19 -22.76
N SER A 312 -5.39 1.68 -21.82
CA SER A 312 -6.86 1.60 -21.91
C SER A 312 -7.38 2.28 -23.17
N LYS A 313 -8.34 1.65 -23.81
CA LYS A 313 -9.10 2.21 -24.94
C LYS A 313 -10.32 3.02 -24.49
N ASN A 314 -10.79 2.79 -23.25
CA ASN A 314 -11.99 3.40 -22.67
C ASN A 314 -11.63 4.36 -21.51
N LYS A 315 -10.63 5.24 -21.73
CA LYS A 315 -10.08 6.12 -20.69
C LYS A 315 -11.12 7.05 -20.07
N ALA A 316 -12.12 7.50 -20.82
CA ALA A 316 -13.15 8.38 -20.26
C ALA A 316 -14.06 7.63 -19.28
N THR A 317 -14.47 6.40 -19.59
CA THR A 317 -15.19 5.53 -18.63
C THR A 317 -14.32 5.22 -17.41
N ALA A 318 -13.05 4.89 -17.63
CA ALA A 318 -12.09 4.63 -16.55
C ALA A 318 -11.97 5.84 -15.59
N ALA A 319 -11.92 7.07 -16.13
CA ALA A 319 -11.85 8.29 -15.32
C ALA A 319 -13.13 8.51 -14.50
N ASP A 320 -14.32 8.27 -15.09
CA ASP A 320 -15.58 8.40 -14.38
C ASP A 320 -15.71 7.32 -13.28
N PHE A 321 -15.27 6.09 -13.55
CA PHE A 321 -15.22 5.03 -12.54
C PHE A 321 -14.25 5.37 -11.40
N VAL A 322 -13.09 5.91 -11.70
CA VAL A 322 -12.11 6.36 -10.68
C VAL A 322 -12.70 7.48 -9.81
N ARG A 323 -13.44 8.45 -10.40
CA ARG A 323 -14.18 9.48 -9.64
C ARG A 323 -15.26 8.88 -8.75
N TYR A 324 -15.99 7.88 -9.27
CA TYR A 324 -16.99 7.16 -8.48
C TYR A 324 -16.35 6.49 -7.25
N LEU A 325 -15.21 5.81 -7.40
CA LEU A 325 -14.53 5.11 -6.29
C LEU A 325 -14.19 6.03 -5.10
N ILE A 326 -13.96 7.33 -5.35
CA ILE A 326 -13.67 8.33 -4.30
C ILE A 326 -14.89 9.16 -3.89
N SER A 327 -16.04 8.93 -4.50
CA SER A 327 -17.28 9.63 -4.15
C SER A 327 -17.71 9.34 -2.71
N GLU A 328 -18.55 10.17 -2.14
CA GLU A 328 -19.07 9.96 -0.80
C GLU A 328 -19.85 8.63 -0.70
N GLU A 329 -20.70 8.35 -1.69
CA GLU A 329 -21.47 7.11 -1.77
C GLU A 329 -20.57 5.88 -1.75
N ALA A 330 -19.58 5.82 -2.64
CA ALA A 330 -18.64 4.70 -2.72
C ALA A 330 -17.82 4.56 -1.44
N GLN A 331 -17.37 5.66 -0.87
CA GLN A 331 -16.57 5.66 0.34
C GLN A 331 -17.36 5.29 1.61
N GLN A 332 -18.67 5.49 1.63
CA GLN A 332 -19.53 4.92 2.66
C GLN A 332 -19.65 3.40 2.54
N ILE A 333 -19.70 2.84 1.32
CA ILE A 333 -19.64 1.39 1.10
C ILE A 333 -18.30 0.84 1.60
N VAL A 334 -17.19 1.48 1.23
CA VAL A 334 -15.83 1.13 1.69
C VAL A 334 -15.76 1.11 3.22
N ALA A 335 -16.17 2.19 3.88
CA ALA A 335 -16.15 2.28 5.34
C ALA A 335 -17.06 1.25 6.01
N SER A 336 -18.28 1.05 5.50
CA SER A 336 -19.24 0.10 6.06
C SER A 336 -18.77 -1.36 5.94
N GLY A 337 -17.89 -1.65 5.00
CA GLY A 337 -17.25 -2.96 4.81
C GLY A 337 -15.94 -3.14 5.56
N ALA A 338 -15.69 -2.32 6.57
CA ALA A 338 -14.48 -2.36 7.41
C ALA A 338 -13.16 -2.09 6.65
N LEU A 339 -13.23 -1.45 5.48
CA LEU A 339 -12.07 -0.85 4.83
C LEU A 339 -11.99 0.64 5.21
N PRO A 340 -10.81 1.13 5.62
CA PRO A 340 -10.66 2.54 5.94
C PRO A 340 -10.85 3.43 4.73
N SER A 341 -11.77 4.39 4.85
CA SER A 341 -12.07 5.38 3.83
C SER A 341 -10.89 6.35 3.62
N VAL A 342 -10.81 6.92 2.44
CA VAL A 342 -9.91 8.06 2.15
C VAL A 342 -10.54 9.42 2.45
N ARG A 343 -11.83 9.48 2.79
CA ARG A 343 -12.54 10.72 3.13
C ARG A 343 -12.45 10.99 4.64
N ALA A 344 -11.89 12.13 4.98
CA ALA A 344 -11.65 12.52 6.37
C ALA A 344 -12.94 12.58 7.21
N SER A 345 -14.08 13.00 6.60
CA SER A 345 -15.38 13.16 7.29
C SER A 345 -15.92 11.86 7.89
N LEU A 346 -15.57 10.70 7.30
CA LEU A 346 -16.13 9.42 7.74
C LEU A 346 -15.51 8.88 9.04
N TYR A 347 -14.37 9.41 9.47
CA TYR A 347 -13.73 8.99 10.72
C TYR A 347 -14.39 9.56 11.98
N ASP A 348 -15.18 10.59 11.83
CA ASP A 348 -15.92 11.25 12.93
C ASP A 348 -17.42 10.95 12.90
N ASP A 349 -17.87 10.08 11.98
CA ASP A 349 -19.26 9.66 11.85
C ASP A 349 -19.67 8.76 13.04
N PRO A 350 -20.60 9.20 13.93
CA PRO A 350 -21.01 8.41 15.10
C PRO A 350 -21.64 7.06 14.73
N ALA A 351 -22.31 6.96 13.58
CA ALA A 351 -22.94 5.72 13.14
C ALA A 351 -21.88 4.70 12.68
N LEU A 352 -20.82 5.17 12.02
CA LEU A 352 -19.68 4.33 11.67
C LEU A 352 -18.87 3.94 12.90
N ILE A 353 -18.59 4.85 13.84
CA ILE A 353 -17.90 4.55 15.10
C ILE A 353 -18.67 3.51 15.92
N ALA A 354 -20.00 3.58 15.96
CA ALA A 354 -20.81 2.56 16.66
C ALA A 354 -20.65 1.15 16.07
N LYS A 355 -20.45 1.04 14.73
CA LYS A 355 -20.22 -0.23 14.04
C LYS A 355 -18.76 -0.67 14.07
N MET A 356 -17.83 0.28 14.05
CA MET A 356 -16.39 0.08 13.97
C MET A 356 -15.69 0.85 15.10
N PRO A 357 -15.74 0.35 16.33
CA PRO A 357 -15.22 1.05 17.52
C PRO A 357 -13.70 1.32 17.47
N TYR A 358 -12.99 0.72 16.52
CA TYR A 358 -11.56 0.94 16.28
C TYR A 358 -11.26 2.19 15.44
N LEU A 359 -12.27 2.86 14.84
CA LEU A 359 -12.04 4.04 13.99
C LEU A 359 -11.25 5.17 14.68
N PRO A 360 -11.47 5.50 15.96
CA PRO A 360 -10.65 6.51 16.66
C PRO A 360 -9.16 6.10 16.72
N ALA A 361 -8.87 4.84 17.05
CA ALA A 361 -7.50 4.33 17.06
C ALA A 361 -6.87 4.33 15.66
N LEU A 362 -7.65 3.98 14.64
CA LEU A 362 -7.22 4.03 13.25
C LEU A 362 -6.94 5.46 12.78
N LYS A 363 -7.80 6.43 13.15
CA LYS A 363 -7.56 7.85 12.85
C LYS A 363 -6.23 8.32 13.42
N GLU A 364 -5.95 7.98 14.68
CA GLU A 364 -4.67 8.29 15.33
C GLU A 364 -3.49 7.59 14.62
N SER A 365 -3.66 6.32 14.24
CA SER A 365 -2.65 5.55 13.49
C SER A 365 -2.35 6.17 12.11
N ILE A 366 -3.37 6.59 11.36
CA ILE A 366 -3.19 7.23 10.04
C ILE A 366 -2.55 8.61 10.19
N ALA A 367 -2.90 9.37 11.23
CA ALA A 367 -2.32 10.69 11.49
C ALA A 367 -0.80 10.62 11.74
N SER A 368 -0.31 9.52 12.30
CA SER A 368 1.12 9.23 12.52
C SER A 368 1.76 8.38 11.43
N ALA A 369 1.02 8.02 10.38
CA ALA A 369 1.51 7.10 9.36
C ALA A 369 2.63 7.70 8.52
N VAL A 370 3.67 6.91 8.30
CA VAL A 370 4.79 7.23 7.43
C VAL A 370 4.64 6.40 6.14
N PRO A 371 4.65 7.03 4.96
CA PRO A 371 4.63 6.29 3.72
C PRO A 371 5.92 5.47 3.56
N ARG A 372 5.81 4.31 2.93
CA ARG A 372 6.98 3.60 2.41
C ARG A 372 7.70 4.48 1.37
N PRO A 373 9.00 4.25 1.08
CA PRO A 373 9.75 5.09 0.14
C PRO A 373 9.02 5.29 -1.20
N VAL A 374 8.68 6.55 -1.52
CA VAL A 374 8.05 6.91 -2.80
C VAL A 374 9.15 7.08 -3.85
N THR A 375 9.46 6.00 -4.56
CA THR A 375 10.54 5.94 -5.53
C THR A 375 10.17 5.01 -6.69
N PRO A 376 10.61 5.30 -7.94
CA PRO A 376 10.39 4.39 -9.07
C PRO A 376 11.13 3.06 -8.95
N PHE A 377 12.02 2.92 -7.97
CA PHE A 377 12.81 1.71 -7.71
C PHE A 377 12.29 0.92 -6.49
N TYR A 378 11.09 1.20 -6.04
CA TYR A 378 10.54 0.64 -4.81
C TYR A 378 10.67 -0.88 -4.68
N PRO A 379 10.43 -1.73 -5.71
CA PRO A 379 10.60 -3.18 -5.57
C PRO A 379 12.01 -3.60 -5.15
N ALA A 380 13.04 -2.94 -5.69
CA ALA A 380 14.43 -3.21 -5.29
C ALA A 380 14.73 -2.71 -3.88
N VAL A 381 14.17 -1.58 -3.48
CA VAL A 381 14.27 -1.05 -2.11
C VAL A 381 13.60 -1.99 -1.12
N SER A 382 12.36 -2.42 -1.40
CA SER A 382 11.62 -3.37 -0.55
C SER A 382 12.38 -4.71 -0.41
N LYS A 383 12.90 -5.23 -1.53
CA LYS A 383 13.71 -6.46 -1.49
C LYS A 383 14.97 -6.30 -0.63
N ALA A 384 15.67 -5.17 -0.72
CA ALA A 384 16.84 -4.93 0.13
C ALA A 384 16.48 -4.89 1.62
N ILE A 385 15.32 -4.32 1.98
CA ILE A 385 14.80 -4.31 3.34
C ILE A 385 14.48 -5.75 3.79
N GLN A 386 13.72 -6.50 2.98
CA GLN A 386 13.30 -7.87 3.29
C GLN A 386 14.51 -8.79 3.52
N ASP A 387 15.46 -8.83 2.58
CA ASP A 387 16.61 -9.73 2.65
C ASP A 387 17.45 -9.47 3.90
N ASN A 388 17.65 -8.21 4.27
CA ASN A 388 18.49 -7.86 5.41
C ASN A 388 17.74 -7.97 6.75
N ALA A 389 16.47 -7.58 6.83
CA ALA A 389 15.66 -7.75 8.04
C ALA A 389 15.47 -9.24 8.36
N TYR A 390 15.16 -10.05 7.35
CA TYR A 390 15.02 -11.49 7.50
C TYR A 390 16.33 -12.15 7.97
N ALA A 391 17.47 -11.73 7.40
CA ALA A 391 18.79 -12.21 7.80
C ALA A 391 19.13 -11.85 9.27
N ALA A 392 18.70 -10.67 9.74
CA ALA A 392 18.87 -10.29 11.14
C ALA A 392 17.97 -11.11 12.09
N LEU A 393 16.70 -11.32 11.71
CA LEU A 393 15.74 -12.11 12.48
C LEU A 393 16.21 -13.57 12.63
N ASN A 394 16.65 -14.21 11.55
CA ASN A 394 17.15 -15.59 11.60
C ASN A 394 18.57 -15.73 12.14
N GLY A 395 19.24 -14.63 12.50
CA GLY A 395 20.55 -14.60 13.14
C GLY A 395 21.74 -14.78 12.20
N THR A 396 21.55 -14.75 10.87
CA THR A 396 22.64 -14.85 9.87
C THR A 396 23.38 -13.53 9.66
N LYS A 397 22.80 -12.40 10.08
CA LYS A 397 23.45 -11.09 10.13
C LYS A 397 23.29 -10.45 11.51
N SER A 398 24.25 -9.61 11.89
CA SER A 398 24.05 -8.67 12.98
C SER A 398 23.06 -7.56 12.56
N VAL A 399 22.49 -6.84 13.52
CA VAL A 399 21.65 -5.68 13.24
C VAL A 399 22.42 -4.60 12.47
N ASP A 400 23.68 -4.37 12.85
CA ASP A 400 24.56 -3.40 12.17
C ASP A 400 24.80 -3.77 10.71
N ASP A 401 25.15 -5.04 10.44
CA ASP A 401 25.36 -5.53 9.07
C ASP A 401 24.06 -5.53 8.24
N ALA A 402 22.93 -5.81 8.87
CA ALA A 402 21.64 -5.77 8.20
C ALA A 402 21.27 -4.36 7.79
N VAL A 403 21.38 -3.37 8.68
CA VAL A 403 21.08 -1.97 8.38
C VAL A 403 22.06 -1.41 7.33
N ALA A 404 23.37 -1.75 7.42
CA ALA A 404 24.36 -1.39 6.40
C ALA A 404 24.04 -2.04 5.04
N GLY A 405 23.54 -3.28 5.05
CA GLY A 405 23.09 -3.98 3.85
C GLY A 405 21.85 -3.34 3.20
N MET A 406 20.89 -2.90 4.02
CA MET A 406 19.74 -2.12 3.54
C MET A 406 20.18 -0.83 2.86
N GLN A 407 21.07 -0.05 3.52
CA GLN A 407 21.65 1.18 2.99
C GLN A 407 22.26 0.95 1.60
N LYS A 408 23.15 -0.03 1.49
CA LYS A 408 23.80 -0.37 0.23
C LYS A 408 22.81 -0.81 -0.85
N GLY A 409 21.79 -1.60 -0.49
CA GLY A 409 20.77 -2.06 -1.42
C GLY A 409 19.92 -0.91 -1.98
N ILE A 410 19.57 0.06 -1.13
CA ILE A 410 18.83 1.28 -1.54
C ILE A 410 19.69 2.17 -2.44
N GLU A 411 20.99 2.36 -2.13
CA GLU A 411 21.94 3.08 -2.98
C GLU A 411 22.01 2.47 -4.38
N THR A 412 22.13 1.15 -4.45
CA THR A 412 22.21 0.42 -5.72
C THR A 412 20.90 0.49 -6.54
N ALA A 413 19.74 0.49 -5.87
CA ALA A 413 18.45 0.56 -6.54
C ALA A 413 18.23 1.89 -7.28
N GLY A 414 18.80 2.99 -6.77
CA GLY A 414 18.66 4.35 -7.31
C GLY A 414 19.77 4.78 -8.28
N SER A 415 20.79 3.91 -8.53
CA SER A 415 21.97 4.23 -9.36
C SER A 415 21.78 3.91 -10.85
#